data_0d640d612b2217e77af817a2400dc650
#
_entry.id   0d640d612b2217e77af817a2400dc650
#
_cell.length_a   1.000
_cell.length_b   1.000
_cell.length_c   1.000
_cell.angle_alpha   90.00
_cell.angle_beta   90.00
_cell.angle_gamma   90.00
#
_symmetry.space_group_name_H-M   'P 1'
#
loop_
_entity.id
_entity.type
_entity.pdbx_description
1 polymer ?
#
loop_
_entity_poly.entity_id
_entity_poly.type
_entity_poly.pdbx_seq_one_letter_code
_entity_poly.pdbx_strand_id
1 'polypeptide(L)'
;MNKIIKYIGASAVICLMAGCTTNFEDFNTNPYQPSKVPANTLLSGMFNVYAAPMQNDCQHINCMWACFSGQITAPSTWSKGENLFAYYNAMEDHNAATWAKIYARIYPNFFRIEEATEKKGVIYAMAQLTRIYAMQMMASLQGPIPYSKVKSGDIRAAYDDEPTAWRAMFDDLDNVIAILKSAAELGINQDLAAVDQFYGGNCEKWMKFANTLKLRMAIRVSGVADYAQAKAEEAVRGGVLESVSDSSYDTTSSGINENGYAIDWQTDF
;
A
#
# COMPACT_ATOMS: atom_id res chain seq x y z
N MET A 1 42.35 -51.68 -19.09
CA MET A 1 40.91 -51.91 -18.86
C MET A 1 40.30 -51.00 -17.80
N ASN A 2 40.99 -50.62 -16.73
CA ASN A 2 40.42 -49.83 -15.64
C ASN A 2 40.21 -48.29 -15.89
N LYS A 3 40.89 -47.72 -16.88
CA LYS A 3 40.73 -46.28 -17.18
C LYS A 3 39.48 -45.99 -18.02
N ILE A 4 39.14 -46.83 -18.96
CA ILE A 4 37.98 -46.69 -19.86
C ILE A 4 36.68 -46.84 -19.07
N ILE A 5 36.61 -47.77 -18.12
CA ILE A 5 35.45 -47.97 -17.25
C ILE A 5 35.19 -46.74 -16.35
N LYS A 6 36.26 -46.06 -15.89
CA LYS A 6 36.11 -44.80 -15.09
C LYS A 6 35.56 -43.66 -15.91
N TYR A 7 35.93 -43.53 -17.17
CA TYR A 7 35.40 -42.45 -18.03
C TYR A 7 33.96 -42.72 -18.48
N ILE A 8 33.59 -43.99 -18.71
CA ILE A 8 32.20 -44.35 -19.02
C ILE A 8 31.29 -44.09 -17.79
N GLY A 9 31.75 -44.44 -16.60
CA GLY A 9 31.02 -44.15 -15.36
C GLY A 9 30.84 -42.65 -15.10
N ALA A 10 31.87 -41.84 -15.31
CA ALA A 10 31.80 -40.40 -15.14
C ALA A 10 30.87 -39.73 -16.17
N SER A 11 30.89 -40.16 -17.43
CA SER A 11 29.99 -39.66 -18.48
C SER A 11 28.51 -40.00 -18.21
N ALA A 12 28.24 -41.21 -17.71
CA ALA A 12 26.88 -41.62 -17.37
C ALA A 12 26.29 -40.80 -16.19
N VAL A 13 27.09 -40.44 -15.19
CA VAL A 13 26.66 -39.62 -14.06
C VAL A 13 26.37 -38.19 -14.52
N ILE A 14 27.16 -37.61 -15.41
CA ILE A 14 26.93 -36.26 -15.97
C ILE A 14 25.65 -36.22 -16.81
N CYS A 15 25.35 -37.23 -17.58
CA CYS A 15 24.10 -37.33 -18.36
C CYS A 15 22.87 -37.50 -17.48
N LEU A 16 22.97 -38.15 -16.32
CA LEU A 16 21.86 -38.30 -15.38
C LEU A 16 21.54 -36.99 -14.61
N MET A 17 22.53 -36.12 -14.43
CA MET A 17 22.31 -34.80 -13.79
C MET A 17 21.75 -33.74 -14.75
N ALA A 18 21.94 -33.87 -16.05
CA ALA A 18 21.40 -32.94 -17.05
C ALA A 18 19.91 -33.18 -17.37
N GLY A 19 19.38 -34.38 -17.06
CA GLY A 19 18.00 -34.74 -17.39
C GLY A 19 16.92 -34.13 -16.47
N CYS A 20 17.30 -33.64 -15.28
CA CYS A 20 16.32 -33.18 -14.30
C CYS A 20 15.93 -31.67 -14.41
N THR A 21 16.61 -30.92 -15.27
CA THR A 21 16.37 -29.46 -15.35
C THR A 21 15.77 -28.99 -16.69
N THR A 22 15.68 -29.88 -17.68
CA THR A 22 15.27 -29.51 -19.06
C THR A 22 13.81 -29.01 -19.17
N ASN A 23 12.95 -29.33 -18.23
CA ASN A 23 11.55 -28.91 -18.23
C ASN A 23 11.14 -28.20 -16.92
N PHE A 24 12.11 -27.70 -16.16
CA PHE A 24 11.85 -27.08 -14.88
C PHE A 24 10.98 -25.81 -15.03
N GLU A 25 11.21 -25.02 -16.07
CA GLU A 25 10.41 -23.82 -16.38
C GLU A 25 9.00 -24.19 -16.79
N ASP A 26 8.81 -25.21 -17.62
CA ASP A 26 7.48 -25.65 -18.07
C ASP A 26 6.64 -26.23 -16.92
N PHE A 27 7.26 -27.02 -16.03
CA PHE A 27 6.57 -27.56 -14.85
C PHE A 27 6.26 -26.51 -13.78
N ASN A 28 7.06 -25.46 -13.67
CA ASN A 28 6.85 -24.39 -12.70
C ASN A 28 6.05 -23.20 -13.27
N THR A 29 5.80 -23.19 -14.58
CA THR A 29 4.93 -22.17 -15.17
C THR A 29 3.48 -22.62 -15.05
N ASN A 30 2.71 -21.96 -14.21
CA ASN A 30 1.28 -22.24 -14.09
C ASN A 30 0.56 -21.81 -15.39
N PRO A 31 0.05 -22.74 -16.22
CA PRO A 31 -0.59 -22.39 -17.49
C PRO A 31 -1.88 -21.60 -17.33
N TYR A 32 -2.44 -21.56 -16.12
CA TYR A 32 -3.64 -20.80 -15.78
C TYR A 32 -3.33 -19.43 -15.16
N GLN A 33 -2.06 -19.12 -14.92
CA GLN A 33 -1.67 -17.82 -14.40
C GLN A 33 -1.45 -16.85 -15.57
N PRO A 34 -2.18 -15.72 -15.63
CA PRO A 34 -1.99 -14.73 -16.68
C PRO A 34 -0.52 -14.27 -16.69
N SER A 35 0.14 -14.38 -17.81
CA SER A 35 1.54 -13.97 -17.99
C SER A 35 1.74 -12.46 -17.82
N LYS A 36 0.67 -11.69 -18.05
CA LYS A 36 0.63 -10.24 -17.81
C LYS A 36 -0.73 -9.85 -17.25
N VAL A 37 -0.74 -9.22 -16.09
CA VAL A 37 -1.93 -8.60 -15.50
C VAL A 37 -1.88 -7.11 -15.86
N PRO A 38 -2.96 -6.53 -16.42
CA PRO A 38 -3.02 -5.10 -16.72
C PRO A 38 -2.75 -4.24 -15.48
N ALA A 39 -2.07 -3.11 -15.66
CA ALA A 39 -1.68 -2.23 -14.56
C ALA A 39 -2.89 -1.68 -13.77
N ASN A 40 -4.01 -1.40 -14.43
CA ASN A 40 -5.24 -0.97 -13.77
C ASN A 40 -5.84 -2.08 -12.88
N THR A 41 -5.75 -3.35 -13.29
CA THR A 41 -6.19 -4.48 -12.46
C THR A 41 -5.31 -4.63 -11.20
N LEU A 42 -4.00 -4.44 -11.34
CA LEU A 42 -3.09 -4.42 -10.18
C LEU A 42 -3.40 -3.25 -9.24
N LEU A 43 -3.75 -2.09 -9.79
CA LEU A 43 -4.16 -0.92 -9.02
C LEU A 43 -5.44 -1.18 -8.22
N SER A 44 -6.42 -1.88 -8.79
CA SER A 44 -7.65 -2.28 -8.08
C SER A 44 -7.33 -3.07 -6.80
N GLY A 45 -6.34 -3.97 -6.85
CA GLY A 45 -5.87 -4.69 -5.66
C GLY A 45 -5.23 -3.80 -4.59
N MET A 46 -4.63 -2.67 -5.00
CA MET A 46 -4.06 -1.70 -4.06
C MET A 46 -5.13 -0.80 -3.42
N PHE A 47 -6.23 -0.54 -4.10
CA PHE A 47 -7.31 0.33 -3.62
C PHE A 47 -8.00 -0.17 -2.35
N ASN A 48 -7.88 -1.45 -2.03
CA ASN A 48 -8.36 -2.00 -0.76
C ASN A 48 -7.78 -1.27 0.47
N VAL A 49 -6.62 -0.61 0.33
CA VAL A 49 -6.05 0.18 1.42
C VAL A 49 -6.88 1.41 1.79
N TYR A 50 -7.67 1.95 0.86
CA TYR A 50 -8.57 3.07 1.14
C TYR A 50 -9.89 2.64 1.79
N ALA A 51 -10.46 1.52 1.32
CA ALA A 51 -11.75 1.03 1.80
C ALA A 51 -11.63 0.29 3.15
N ALA A 52 -10.61 -0.54 3.27
CA ALA A 52 -10.34 -1.33 4.45
C ALA A 52 -8.84 -1.46 4.63
N PRO A 53 -8.14 -0.38 5.05
CA PRO A 53 -6.69 -0.41 5.21
C PRO A 53 -6.27 -1.57 6.09
N MET A 54 -7.22 -2.08 6.88
CA MET A 54 -6.97 -3.03 7.94
C MET A 54 -8.16 -3.93 8.24
N GLN A 55 -8.76 -4.52 7.22
CA GLN A 55 -10.01 -5.26 7.39
C GLN A 55 -9.96 -6.31 8.52
N ASN A 56 -8.86 -7.06 8.65
CA ASN A 56 -8.64 -7.93 9.81
C ASN A 56 -7.72 -7.29 10.86
N ASP A 57 -7.30 -6.06 10.65
CA ASP A 57 -6.36 -5.31 11.47
C ASP A 57 -7.01 -4.09 12.13
N CYS A 58 -8.28 -3.84 11.84
CA CYS A 58 -9.11 -2.94 12.62
C CYS A 58 -9.00 -3.30 14.11
N GLN A 59 -9.01 -4.60 14.41
CA GLN A 59 -8.73 -5.10 15.73
C GLN A 59 -7.33 -4.72 16.23
N HIS A 60 -6.30 -4.81 15.41
CA HIS A 60 -4.94 -4.60 15.85
C HIS A 60 -4.56 -3.13 15.92
N ILE A 61 -4.89 -2.34 14.89
CA ILE A 61 -4.47 -0.95 14.85
C ILE A 61 -5.49 -0.03 15.50
N ASN A 62 -6.75 -0.08 15.10
CA ASN A 62 -7.74 0.82 15.66
C ASN A 62 -8.03 0.49 17.12
N CYS A 63 -8.21 -0.79 17.47
CA CYS A 63 -8.47 -1.15 18.86
C CYS A 63 -7.23 -0.97 19.74
N MET A 64 -6.07 -1.41 19.32
CA MET A 64 -4.84 -1.26 20.09
C MET A 64 -4.45 0.21 20.24
N TRP A 65 -4.32 0.95 19.13
CA TRP A 65 -3.88 2.33 19.17
C TRP A 65 -4.93 3.28 19.72
N ALA A 66 -6.21 3.01 19.48
CA ALA A 66 -7.30 3.77 20.10
C ALA A 66 -7.39 3.54 21.61
N CYS A 67 -7.08 2.34 22.10
CA CYS A 67 -6.95 2.08 23.53
C CYS A 67 -5.71 2.79 24.11
N PHE A 68 -4.57 2.74 23.43
CA PHE A 68 -3.34 3.40 23.90
C PHE A 68 -3.47 4.93 23.93
N SER A 69 -4.22 5.50 23.01
CA SER A 69 -4.53 6.94 23.00
C SER A 69 -5.64 7.34 23.98
N GLY A 70 -6.26 6.38 24.66
CA GLY A 70 -7.35 6.63 25.60
C GLY A 70 -8.69 7.03 24.95
N GLN A 71 -8.83 6.83 23.65
CA GLN A 71 -10.09 7.14 22.94
C GLN A 71 -11.18 6.10 23.18
N ILE A 72 -10.78 4.85 23.31
CA ILE A 72 -11.66 3.73 23.65
C ILE A 72 -11.01 2.84 24.71
N THR A 73 -11.79 1.96 25.30
CA THR A 73 -11.30 0.89 26.16
C THR A 73 -11.80 -0.45 25.67
N ALA A 74 -10.99 -1.50 25.81
CA ALA A 74 -11.41 -2.83 25.43
C ALA A 74 -12.48 -3.36 26.40
N PRO A 75 -13.67 -3.73 25.91
CA PRO A 75 -14.80 -4.11 26.77
C PRO A 75 -14.68 -5.52 27.34
N SER A 76 -13.79 -6.34 26.81
CA SER A 76 -13.64 -7.74 27.20
C SER A 76 -12.18 -8.20 27.16
N THR A 77 -11.93 -9.35 27.72
CA THR A 77 -10.62 -10.02 27.78
C THR A 77 -10.33 -10.86 26.54
N TRP A 78 -10.61 -10.36 25.33
CA TRP A 78 -10.17 -11.05 24.13
C TRP A 78 -8.65 -10.96 23.96
N SER A 79 -8.08 -11.77 23.15
CA SER A 79 -6.63 -11.92 23.06
C SER A 79 -6.01 -12.66 24.25
N LYS A 80 -6.33 -13.95 24.35
CA LYS A 80 -5.80 -14.89 25.38
C LYS A 80 -6.26 -14.60 26.81
N GLY A 81 -7.38 -13.89 26.98
CA GLY A 81 -7.97 -13.66 28.31
C GLY A 81 -7.35 -12.50 29.09
N GLU A 82 -6.49 -11.70 28.47
CA GLU A 82 -5.88 -10.54 29.10
C GLU A 82 -6.26 -9.25 28.35
N ASN A 83 -6.63 -8.23 29.09
CA ASN A 83 -6.91 -6.90 28.54
C ASN A 83 -5.59 -6.14 28.36
N LEU A 84 -4.72 -6.64 27.48
CA LEU A 84 -3.36 -6.13 27.31
C LEU A 84 -3.33 -4.68 26.82
N PHE A 85 -4.33 -4.27 26.05
CA PHE A 85 -4.40 -2.91 25.49
C PHE A 85 -4.70 -1.85 26.57
N ALA A 86 -5.43 -2.19 27.61
CA ALA A 86 -5.68 -1.28 28.72
C ALA A 86 -4.40 -1.00 29.55
N TYR A 87 -3.39 -1.84 29.44
CA TYR A 87 -2.13 -1.72 30.20
C TYR A 87 -0.94 -1.28 29.35
N TYR A 88 -1.16 -0.77 28.15
CA TYR A 88 -0.09 -0.39 27.20
C TYR A 88 0.85 -1.55 26.85
N ASN A 89 0.36 -2.77 26.89
CA ASN A 89 1.13 -3.96 26.56
C ASN A 89 0.82 -4.41 25.13
N ALA A 90 1.66 -3.98 24.18
CA ALA A 90 1.57 -4.37 22.79
C ALA A 90 2.05 -5.80 22.61
N MET A 91 1.29 -6.61 21.87
CA MET A 91 1.71 -7.94 21.47
C MET A 91 2.54 -7.88 20.19
N GLU A 92 3.61 -8.68 20.12
CA GLU A 92 4.50 -8.75 18.97
C GLU A 92 3.72 -9.06 17.67
N ASP A 93 2.82 -10.03 17.72
CA ASP A 93 1.98 -10.42 16.57
C ASP A 93 1.15 -9.25 16.02
N HIS A 94 0.60 -8.41 16.89
CA HIS A 94 -0.19 -7.26 16.51
C HIS A 94 0.65 -6.18 15.82
N ASN A 95 1.85 -5.97 16.31
CA ASN A 95 2.77 -5.01 15.72
C ASN A 95 3.32 -5.51 14.38
N ALA A 96 3.67 -6.79 14.29
CA ALA A 96 4.14 -7.43 13.07
C ALA A 96 3.07 -7.48 11.97
N ALA A 97 1.80 -7.67 12.33
CA ALA A 97 0.69 -7.75 11.38
C ALA A 97 0.57 -6.49 10.51
N THR A 98 0.76 -5.31 11.09
CA THR A 98 0.74 -4.04 10.36
C THR A 98 1.79 -4.01 9.25
N TRP A 99 3.02 -4.39 9.58
CA TRP A 99 4.11 -4.46 8.61
C TRP A 99 3.83 -5.45 7.48
N ALA A 100 3.53 -6.69 7.84
CA ALA A 100 3.33 -7.77 6.88
C ALA A 100 2.20 -7.44 5.90
N LYS A 101 1.07 -6.94 6.40
CA LYS A 101 -0.10 -6.73 5.57
C LYS A 101 0.01 -5.49 4.67
N ILE A 102 0.53 -4.38 5.17
CA ILE A 102 0.68 -3.17 4.36
C ILE A 102 1.75 -3.38 3.28
N TYR A 103 2.94 -3.82 3.66
CA TYR A 103 4.01 -4.02 2.68
C TYR A 103 3.66 -5.11 1.66
N ALA A 104 3.12 -6.25 2.10
CA ALA A 104 2.73 -7.34 1.20
C ALA A 104 1.59 -6.98 0.24
N ARG A 105 0.70 -6.08 0.62
CA ARG A 105 -0.42 -5.66 -0.24
C ARG A 105 -0.03 -4.57 -1.24
N ILE A 106 0.85 -3.66 -0.84
CA ILE A 106 1.18 -2.46 -1.63
C ILE A 106 2.35 -2.73 -2.57
N TYR A 107 3.49 -3.14 -2.05
CA TYR A 107 4.74 -3.13 -2.83
C TYR A 107 4.78 -4.12 -4.00
N PRO A 108 4.28 -5.36 -3.92
CA PRO A 108 4.29 -6.26 -5.07
C PRO A 108 3.51 -5.73 -6.27
N ASN A 109 2.34 -5.15 -6.04
CA ASN A 109 1.54 -4.55 -7.10
C ASN A 109 2.14 -3.23 -7.57
N PHE A 110 2.63 -2.40 -6.65
CA PHE A 110 3.29 -1.15 -6.97
C PHE A 110 4.47 -1.33 -7.93
N PHE A 111 5.39 -2.24 -7.65
CA PHE A 111 6.54 -2.47 -8.53
C PHE A 111 6.16 -3.00 -9.91
N ARG A 112 5.15 -3.86 -9.99
CA ARG A 112 4.64 -4.34 -11.27
C ARG A 112 3.98 -3.23 -12.08
N ILE A 113 3.26 -2.31 -11.43
CA ILE A 113 2.70 -1.12 -12.08
C ILE A 113 3.82 -0.18 -12.52
N GLU A 114 4.79 0.07 -11.66
CA GLU A 114 5.96 0.89 -11.96
C GLU A 114 6.71 0.41 -13.21
N GLU A 115 6.92 -0.90 -13.33
CA GLU A 115 7.52 -1.54 -14.50
C GLU A 115 6.63 -1.43 -15.75
N ALA A 116 5.34 -1.75 -15.61
CA ALA A 116 4.40 -1.77 -16.73
C ALA A 116 4.11 -0.37 -17.30
N THR A 117 4.19 0.67 -16.50
CA THR A 117 3.88 2.06 -16.87
C THR A 117 5.12 2.91 -17.12
N GLU A 118 6.31 2.36 -16.91
CA GLU A 118 7.58 3.12 -16.96
C GLU A 118 7.55 4.40 -16.09
N LYS A 119 6.87 4.31 -14.94
CA LYS A 119 6.66 5.44 -14.00
C LYS A 119 5.90 6.63 -14.58
N LYS A 120 4.99 6.40 -15.51
CA LYS A 120 4.25 7.46 -16.22
C LYS A 120 2.74 7.23 -16.16
N GLY A 121 2.00 8.32 -16.33
CA GLY A 121 0.55 8.32 -16.50
C GLY A 121 -0.24 8.16 -15.20
N VAL A 122 -1.56 8.21 -15.36
CA VAL A 122 -2.51 8.26 -14.22
C VAL A 122 -2.49 6.99 -13.39
N ILE A 123 -2.37 5.82 -14.00
CA ILE A 123 -2.34 4.54 -13.28
C ILE A 123 -1.12 4.46 -12.35
N TYR A 124 0.06 4.92 -12.82
CA TYR A 124 1.24 5.02 -11.97
C TYR A 124 1.04 6.03 -10.84
N ALA A 125 0.54 7.23 -11.16
CA ALA A 125 0.28 8.25 -10.15
C ALA A 125 -0.67 7.76 -9.07
N MET A 126 -1.70 7.01 -9.43
CA MET A 126 -2.64 6.43 -8.47
C MET A 126 -2.01 5.32 -7.61
N ALA A 127 -1.17 4.48 -8.19
CA ALA A 127 -0.40 3.49 -7.43
C ALA A 127 0.55 4.17 -6.44
N GLN A 128 1.22 5.23 -6.86
CA GLN A 128 2.09 6.03 -6.00
C GLN A 128 1.31 6.74 -4.89
N LEU A 129 0.16 7.34 -5.19
CA LEU A 129 -0.73 7.95 -4.20
C LEU A 129 -1.18 6.93 -3.14
N THR A 130 -1.57 5.75 -3.59
CA THR A 130 -1.98 4.65 -2.70
C THR A 130 -0.83 4.20 -1.81
N ARG A 131 0.39 4.09 -2.36
CA ARG A 131 1.60 3.80 -1.57
C ARG A 131 1.85 4.87 -0.51
N ILE A 132 1.79 6.15 -0.89
CA ILE A 132 2.01 7.26 0.04
C ILE A 132 0.97 7.25 1.16
N TYR A 133 -0.32 7.04 0.81
CA TYR A 133 -1.40 6.95 1.78
C TYR A 133 -1.15 5.87 2.83
N ALA A 134 -0.70 4.68 2.43
CA ALA A 134 -0.37 3.60 3.35
C ALA A 134 0.90 3.90 4.17
N MET A 135 1.96 4.41 3.53
CA MET A 135 3.25 4.59 4.17
C MET A 135 3.27 5.76 5.15
N GLN A 136 2.51 6.85 4.92
CA GLN A 136 2.39 7.92 5.90
C GLN A 136 1.70 7.44 7.19
N MET A 137 0.77 6.49 7.08
CA MET A 137 0.18 5.82 8.23
C MET A 137 1.24 5.01 8.99
N MET A 138 2.02 4.21 8.25
CA MET A 138 3.12 3.42 8.84
C MET A 138 4.15 4.31 9.54
N ALA A 139 4.61 5.39 8.90
CA ALA A 139 5.54 6.34 9.50
C ALA A 139 4.97 6.99 10.76
N SER A 140 3.66 7.29 10.77
CA SER A 140 2.99 7.88 11.94
C SER A 140 2.88 6.93 13.13
N LEU A 141 2.81 5.62 12.87
CA LEU A 141 2.62 4.58 13.90
C LEU A 141 3.95 3.99 14.38
N GLN A 142 4.90 3.82 13.47
CA GLN A 142 6.12 3.05 13.71
C GLN A 142 7.40 3.90 13.75
N GLY A 143 7.34 5.18 13.31
CA GLY A 143 8.51 6.04 13.18
C GLY A 143 9.31 5.75 11.92
N PRO A 144 10.62 5.41 12.02
CA PRO A 144 11.45 5.06 10.88
C PRO A 144 10.89 3.87 10.08
N ILE A 145 10.81 4.00 8.76
CA ILE A 145 10.27 2.97 7.86
C ILE A 145 11.14 2.81 6.60
N PRO A 146 11.17 1.63 5.96
CA PRO A 146 11.70 1.49 4.62
C PRO A 146 10.75 2.16 3.61
N TYR A 147 11.19 3.22 2.95
CA TYR A 147 10.39 3.92 1.93
C TYR A 147 11.19 4.24 0.67
N SER A 148 12.22 5.09 0.77
CA SER A 148 12.94 5.62 -0.40
C SER A 148 13.85 4.58 -1.05
N LYS A 149 14.31 3.60 -0.29
CA LYS A 149 15.31 2.61 -0.71
C LYS A 149 14.72 1.24 -1.03
N VAL A 150 13.41 1.07 -0.89
CA VAL A 150 12.76 -0.22 -1.18
C VAL A 150 12.77 -0.49 -2.67
N LYS A 151 13.22 -1.67 -3.06
CA LYS A 151 13.28 -2.14 -4.45
C LYS A 151 12.54 -3.45 -4.62
N SER A 152 12.13 -3.74 -5.85
CA SER A 152 11.55 -5.03 -6.19
C SER A 152 12.50 -6.18 -5.86
N GLY A 153 11.98 -7.21 -5.17
CA GLY A 153 12.78 -8.36 -4.74
C GLY A 153 13.70 -8.12 -3.54
N ASP A 154 13.63 -6.96 -2.91
CA ASP A 154 14.46 -6.64 -1.75
C ASP A 154 13.97 -7.37 -0.50
N ILE A 155 14.82 -8.23 0.07
CA ILE A 155 14.51 -8.99 1.29
C ILE A 155 14.90 -8.21 2.56
N ARG A 156 15.79 -7.22 2.42
CA ARG A 156 16.35 -6.44 3.52
C ARG A 156 16.42 -4.96 3.18
N ALA A 157 15.27 -4.36 2.90
CA ALA A 157 15.20 -2.93 2.64
C ALA A 157 15.73 -2.13 3.84
N ALA A 158 16.62 -1.16 3.57
CA ALA A 158 17.13 -0.28 4.61
C ALA A 158 16.03 0.67 5.08
N TYR A 159 16.00 0.92 6.38
CA TYR A 159 15.14 1.94 6.96
C TYR A 159 15.63 3.34 6.57
N ASP A 160 14.71 4.20 6.28
CA ASP A 160 14.94 5.64 6.28
C ASP A 160 14.65 6.18 7.68
N ASP A 161 15.38 7.20 8.10
CA ASP A 161 14.95 7.99 9.24
C ASP A 161 13.66 8.76 8.92
N GLU A 162 12.94 9.19 9.94
CA GLU A 162 11.65 9.87 9.74
C GLU A 162 11.76 11.11 8.83
N PRO A 163 12.73 12.05 9.02
CA PRO A 163 12.85 13.19 8.13
C PRO A 163 13.04 12.80 6.66
N THR A 164 13.84 11.78 6.38
CA THR A 164 14.11 11.28 5.03
C THR A 164 12.85 10.66 4.42
N ALA A 165 12.16 9.79 5.16
CA ALA A 165 10.94 9.15 4.70
C ALA A 165 9.83 10.18 4.41
N TRP A 166 9.61 11.15 5.31
CA TRP A 166 8.60 12.19 5.12
C TRP A 166 8.90 13.09 3.91
N ARG A 167 10.16 13.54 3.73
CA ARG A 167 10.54 14.33 2.55
C ARG A 167 10.29 13.55 1.26
N ALA A 168 10.72 12.31 1.19
CA ALA A 168 10.51 11.47 0.01
C ALA A 168 9.02 11.27 -0.31
N MET A 169 8.17 11.10 0.71
CA MET A 169 6.72 11.01 0.52
C MET A 169 6.13 12.33 -0.01
N PHE A 170 6.60 13.49 0.45
CA PHE A 170 6.16 14.78 -0.09
C PHE A 170 6.58 14.99 -1.53
N ASP A 171 7.82 14.66 -1.88
CA ASP A 171 8.32 14.78 -3.26
C ASP A 171 7.55 13.87 -4.23
N ASP A 172 7.30 12.64 -3.81
CA ASP A 172 6.47 11.70 -4.57
C ASP A 172 5.03 12.22 -4.73
N LEU A 173 4.46 12.80 -3.68
CA LEU A 173 3.09 13.33 -3.69
C LEU A 173 2.96 14.58 -4.59
N ASP A 174 3.98 15.43 -4.62
CA ASP A 174 4.03 16.56 -5.55
C ASP A 174 4.02 16.11 -7.00
N ASN A 175 4.78 15.06 -7.32
CA ASN A 175 4.76 14.46 -8.66
C ASN A 175 3.38 13.85 -9.00
N VAL A 176 2.75 13.16 -8.06
CA VAL A 176 1.38 12.64 -8.22
C VAL A 176 0.39 13.76 -8.53
N ILE A 177 0.42 14.85 -7.74
CA ILE A 177 -0.47 15.99 -7.93
C ILE A 177 -0.27 16.63 -9.31
N ALA A 178 0.98 16.76 -9.76
CA ALA A 178 1.28 17.30 -11.09
C ALA A 178 0.69 16.42 -12.22
N ILE A 179 0.82 15.11 -12.12
CA ILE A 179 0.24 14.18 -13.10
C ILE A 179 -1.30 14.25 -13.08
N LEU A 180 -1.90 14.22 -11.89
CA LEU A 180 -3.36 14.27 -11.75
C LEU A 180 -3.93 15.62 -12.24
N LYS A 181 -3.23 16.73 -12.00
CA LYS A 181 -3.62 18.05 -12.51
C LYS A 181 -3.66 18.07 -14.03
N SER A 182 -2.61 17.59 -14.68
CA SER A 182 -2.57 17.51 -16.14
C SER A 182 -3.65 16.58 -16.70
N ALA A 183 -3.97 15.50 -16.00
CA ALA A 183 -5.01 14.57 -16.40
C ALA A 183 -6.42 15.12 -16.17
N ALA A 184 -6.63 15.93 -15.14
CA ALA A 184 -7.91 16.57 -14.85
C ALA A 184 -8.36 17.53 -15.96
N GLU A 185 -7.42 18.20 -16.62
CA GLU A 185 -7.69 19.05 -17.78
C GLU A 185 -8.26 18.27 -18.99
N LEU A 186 -7.98 16.97 -19.07
CA LEU A 186 -8.47 16.07 -20.11
C LEU A 186 -9.81 15.40 -19.76
N GLY A 187 -10.30 15.57 -18.53
CA GLY A 187 -11.55 15.00 -18.03
C GLY A 187 -11.38 13.64 -17.33
N ILE A 188 -12.38 12.75 -17.48
CA ILE A 188 -12.39 11.43 -16.85
C ILE A 188 -11.38 10.51 -17.57
N ASN A 189 -10.51 9.89 -16.79
CA ASN A 189 -9.59 8.88 -17.29
C ASN A 189 -10.30 7.51 -17.34
N GLN A 190 -10.52 6.98 -18.54
CA GLN A 190 -11.27 5.75 -18.74
C GLN A 190 -10.56 4.50 -18.18
N ASP A 191 -9.23 4.45 -18.27
CA ASP A 191 -8.46 3.32 -17.71
C ASP A 191 -8.55 3.28 -16.18
N LEU A 192 -8.57 4.46 -15.56
CA LEU A 192 -8.80 4.58 -14.13
C LEU A 192 -10.27 4.30 -13.79
N ALA A 193 -11.23 4.81 -14.54
CA ALA A 193 -12.65 4.62 -14.31
C ALA A 193 -13.06 3.14 -14.28
N ALA A 194 -12.37 2.30 -15.05
CA ALA A 194 -12.64 0.87 -15.10
C ALA A 194 -12.40 0.15 -13.74
N VAL A 195 -11.63 0.75 -12.83
CA VAL A 195 -11.24 0.13 -11.56
C VAL A 195 -11.46 1.04 -10.35
N ASP A 196 -11.76 2.30 -10.57
CA ASP A 196 -11.95 3.31 -9.53
C ASP A 196 -13.40 3.33 -9.02
N GLN A 197 -13.60 2.73 -7.86
CA GLN A 197 -14.90 2.67 -7.19
C GLN A 197 -15.20 3.92 -6.34
N PHE A 198 -14.23 4.84 -6.19
CA PHE A 198 -14.36 6.02 -5.33
C PHE A 198 -14.83 7.25 -6.09
N TYR A 199 -14.16 7.57 -7.18
CA TYR A 199 -14.42 8.77 -7.97
C TYR A 199 -14.69 8.51 -9.45
N GLY A 200 -14.79 7.22 -9.86
CA GLY A 200 -15.10 6.86 -11.24
C GLY A 200 -14.12 7.40 -12.27
N GLY A 201 -12.85 7.47 -11.95
CA GLY A 201 -11.78 7.98 -12.83
C GLY A 201 -11.70 9.51 -12.89
N ASN A 202 -12.38 10.23 -12.02
CA ASN A 202 -12.32 11.68 -11.95
C ASN A 202 -11.00 12.16 -11.33
N CYS A 203 -10.08 12.59 -12.19
CA CYS A 203 -8.75 13.03 -11.77
C CYS A 203 -8.76 14.33 -10.96
N GLU A 204 -9.75 15.22 -11.14
CA GLU A 204 -9.87 16.43 -10.33
C GLU A 204 -10.19 16.10 -8.87
N LYS A 205 -11.11 15.16 -8.62
CA LYS A 205 -11.42 14.71 -7.27
C LYS A 205 -10.22 14.00 -6.62
N TRP A 206 -9.49 13.19 -7.38
CA TRP A 206 -8.26 12.57 -6.90
C TRP A 206 -7.16 13.58 -6.61
N MET A 207 -7.06 14.65 -7.39
CA MET A 207 -6.14 15.76 -7.11
C MET A 207 -6.49 16.47 -5.78
N LYS A 208 -7.77 16.75 -5.55
CA LYS A 208 -8.23 17.31 -4.27
C LYS A 208 -7.94 16.37 -3.09
N PHE A 209 -8.15 15.07 -3.27
CA PHE A 209 -7.79 14.06 -2.28
C PHE A 209 -6.28 14.07 -1.99
N ALA A 210 -5.43 14.11 -3.03
CA ALA A 210 -3.98 14.15 -2.88
C ALA A 210 -3.51 15.42 -2.15
N ASN A 211 -4.10 16.58 -2.47
CA ASN A 211 -3.83 17.83 -1.74
C ASN A 211 -4.30 17.76 -0.28
N THR A 212 -5.43 17.13 -0.01
CA THR A 212 -5.90 16.92 1.37
C THR A 212 -4.94 16.03 2.15
N LEU A 213 -4.44 14.97 1.52
CA LEU A 213 -3.41 14.12 2.11
C LEU A 213 -2.12 14.91 2.38
N LYS A 214 -1.70 15.77 1.43
CA LYS A 214 -0.53 16.65 1.58
C LYS A 214 -0.70 17.61 2.76
N LEU A 215 -1.88 18.23 2.90
CA LEU A 215 -2.20 19.08 4.04
C LEU A 215 -2.14 18.33 5.37
N ARG A 216 -2.76 17.14 5.43
CA ARG A 216 -2.72 16.28 6.61
C ARG A 216 -1.29 15.91 7.00
N MET A 217 -0.48 15.51 6.04
CA MET A 217 0.94 15.18 6.24
C MET A 217 1.72 16.40 6.76
N ALA A 218 1.50 17.58 6.18
CA ALA A 218 2.13 18.82 6.60
C ALA A 218 1.78 19.21 8.04
N ILE A 219 0.50 19.10 8.42
CA ILE A 219 0.07 19.32 9.80
C ILE A 219 0.75 18.32 10.74
N ARG A 220 0.87 17.05 10.34
CA ARG A 220 1.51 16.00 11.15
C ARG A 220 2.96 16.33 11.51
N VAL A 221 3.71 16.91 10.59
CA VAL A 221 5.13 17.25 10.79
C VAL A 221 5.38 18.71 11.17
N SER A 222 4.34 19.52 11.40
CA SER A 222 4.44 20.97 11.60
C SER A 222 5.29 21.38 12.79
N GLY A 223 5.40 20.54 13.81
CA GLY A 223 6.21 20.84 15.01
C GLY A 223 7.72 20.60 14.82
N VAL A 224 8.13 19.94 13.73
CA VAL A 224 9.52 19.47 13.57
C VAL A 224 10.11 19.72 12.18
N ALA A 225 9.31 20.00 11.16
CA ALA A 225 9.75 20.18 9.79
C ALA A 225 9.60 21.65 9.35
N ASP A 226 10.69 22.24 8.93
CA ASP A 226 10.78 23.64 8.47
C ASP A 226 9.97 23.92 7.18
N TYR A 227 9.75 22.90 6.37
CA TYR A 227 8.96 22.96 5.13
C TYR A 227 7.45 22.75 5.33
N ALA A 228 7.02 22.39 6.51
CA ALA A 228 5.62 21.98 6.75
C ALA A 228 4.60 23.06 6.43
N GLN A 229 4.85 24.32 6.85
CA GLN A 229 3.95 25.42 6.55
C GLN A 229 3.82 25.65 5.04
N ALA A 230 4.93 25.67 4.31
CA ALA A 230 4.92 25.89 2.86
C ALA A 230 4.13 24.78 2.14
N LYS A 231 4.31 23.52 2.54
CA LYS A 231 3.57 22.37 2.00
C LYS A 231 2.07 22.43 2.32
N ALA A 232 1.70 22.89 3.52
CA ALA A 232 0.31 23.08 3.90
C ALA A 232 -0.37 24.16 3.04
N GLU A 233 0.25 25.33 2.91
CA GLU A 233 -0.26 26.43 2.10
C GLU A 233 -0.34 26.07 0.61
N GLU A 234 0.63 25.34 0.10
CA GLU A 234 0.62 24.83 -1.26
C GLU A 234 -0.54 23.86 -1.51
N ALA A 235 -0.80 22.95 -0.57
CA ALA A 235 -1.92 22.02 -0.64
C ALA A 235 -3.28 22.75 -0.68
N VAL A 236 -3.48 23.74 0.19
CA VAL A 236 -4.71 24.53 0.22
C VAL A 236 -4.89 25.32 -1.07
N ARG A 237 -3.84 25.95 -1.59
CA ARG A 237 -3.91 26.65 -2.89
C ARG A 237 -4.21 25.72 -4.07
N GLY A 238 -3.78 24.45 -3.99
CA GLY A 238 -4.05 23.42 -5.00
C GLY A 238 -5.47 22.89 -4.99
N GLY A 239 -6.26 23.23 -3.97
CA GLY A 239 -7.62 22.75 -3.75
C GLY A 239 -7.66 21.45 -2.96
N VAL A 240 -8.34 21.47 -1.84
CA VAL A 240 -8.57 20.33 -0.94
C VAL A 240 -10.03 19.87 -0.98
N LEU A 241 -10.34 18.77 -0.31
CA LEU A 241 -11.74 18.36 -0.09
C LEU A 241 -12.37 19.30 0.93
N GLU A 242 -13.45 19.99 0.54
CA GLU A 242 -14.09 21.02 1.36
C GLU A 242 -15.44 20.58 1.92
N SER A 243 -16.06 19.60 1.30
CA SER A 243 -17.40 19.13 1.68
C SER A 243 -17.54 17.61 1.54
N VAL A 244 -18.63 17.08 2.11
CA VAL A 244 -18.99 15.66 1.96
C VAL A 244 -19.18 15.29 0.50
N SER A 245 -19.68 16.20 -0.35
CA SER A 245 -19.85 15.96 -1.78
C SER A 245 -18.53 15.83 -2.55
N ASP A 246 -17.44 16.38 -2.02
CA ASP A 246 -16.10 16.20 -2.59
C ASP A 246 -15.45 14.88 -2.17
N SER A 247 -15.92 14.27 -1.09
CA SER A 247 -15.40 13.00 -0.59
C SER A 247 -15.91 11.83 -1.42
N SER A 248 -15.22 10.70 -1.35
CA SER A 248 -15.69 9.44 -1.93
C SER A 248 -16.80 8.79 -1.11
N TYR A 249 -17.17 9.39 0.02
CA TYR A 249 -18.19 8.86 0.90
C TYR A 249 -19.58 9.18 0.34
N ASP A 250 -20.02 8.31 -0.56
CA ASP A 250 -21.41 8.32 -1.06
C ASP A 250 -22.11 7.07 -0.54
N THR A 251 -22.99 7.27 0.41
CA THR A 251 -23.79 6.20 1.03
C THR A 251 -24.75 5.54 0.04
N THR A 252 -24.96 6.13 -1.13
CA THR A 252 -25.95 5.66 -2.10
C THR A 252 -25.36 4.81 -3.23
N SER A 253 -24.08 4.99 -3.55
CA SER A 253 -23.50 4.41 -4.77
C SER A 253 -22.54 3.26 -4.56
N SER A 254 -21.99 3.06 -3.38
CA SER A 254 -21.13 1.93 -3.11
C SER A 254 -21.50 1.26 -1.79
N GLY A 255 -22.01 0.06 -1.85
CA GLY A 255 -22.19 -0.80 -0.67
C GLY A 255 -20.88 -1.07 0.12
N ILE A 256 -19.79 -0.44 -0.27
CA ILE A 256 -18.50 -0.54 0.39
C ILE A 256 -18.45 0.32 1.66
N ASN A 257 -19.14 1.46 1.70
CA ASN A 257 -18.96 2.42 2.78
C ASN A 257 -19.89 2.21 3.97
N GLU A 258 -21.12 1.77 3.75
CA GLU A 258 -22.02 1.43 4.86
C GLU A 258 -21.70 0.04 5.42
N ASN A 259 -21.35 -0.91 4.56
CA ASN A 259 -21.16 -2.29 4.97
C ASN A 259 -19.73 -2.60 5.45
N GLY A 260 -18.71 -1.92 4.98
CA GLY A 260 -17.33 -2.15 5.42
C GLY A 260 -17.07 -1.75 6.86
N TYR A 261 -17.61 -0.61 7.30
CA TYR A 261 -17.50 -0.17 8.69
C TYR A 261 -18.58 -0.73 9.61
N ALA A 262 -19.80 -0.89 9.12
CA ALA A 262 -20.92 -1.37 9.92
C ALA A 262 -20.89 -2.90 10.14
N ILE A 263 -20.37 -3.66 9.18
CA ILE A 263 -20.28 -5.12 9.31
C ILE A 263 -19.24 -5.51 10.35
N ASP A 264 -18.09 -4.85 10.37
CA ASP A 264 -17.04 -5.15 11.36
C ASP A 264 -17.49 -4.83 12.79
N TRP A 265 -18.34 -3.81 12.96
CA TRP A 265 -18.92 -3.48 14.26
C TRP A 265 -20.06 -4.43 14.69
N GLN A 266 -20.76 -5.04 13.75
CA GLN A 266 -21.92 -5.89 14.07
C GLN A 266 -21.60 -7.38 14.11
N THR A 267 -20.53 -7.83 13.46
CA THR A 267 -20.20 -9.25 13.37
C THR A 267 -19.09 -9.70 14.33
N ASP A 268 -18.27 -8.78 14.83
CA ASP A 268 -17.16 -9.10 15.73
C ASP A 268 -17.45 -8.78 17.21
N PHE A 269 -18.66 -8.33 17.52
CA PHE A 269 -19.20 -8.14 18.86
C PHE A 269 -20.49 -8.95 19.05
#